data_5c51281b53a7556be8e7c0266c056ca6
#
_entry.id   5c51281b53a7556be8e7c0266c056ca6
#
_cell.length_a   1.000
_cell.length_b   1.000
_cell.length_c   1.000
_cell.angle_alpha   90.00
_cell.angle_beta   90.00
_cell.angle_gamma   90.00
#
_symmetry.space_group_name_H-M   'P 1'
#
loop_
_entity.id
_entity.type
_entity.pdbx_description
1 polymer ?
#
loop_
_entity_poly.entity_id
_entity_poly.type
_entity_poly.pdbx_seq_one_letter_code
_entity_poly.pdbx_strand_id
1 'polypeptide(L)'
;MSGSISFDDIEARPGFLATGAKPETIDWLPEPPRQPRHVTLISVDDHLVEPPHMFEGRVPKRFADRVPRVVVDDGGRSEYWLYDGQKHYKVGLNAVVGKPLHQRTFDPARFDEMRRGAYDIHARVHDMDLNGVYASMCFPSSLAGFAGQRYQLGVSDPELARAVVRAANDWHRDEWAGTYPGRIIPLQLPWLLNPVEGAAEIRANAASGFTAVSFPELPERLGLPSLHTGHWDPFMAACEETGTVLCLHAGSSSSAPATSTGAPSDTIGVLFFGWAMFAAIDWLYSKIPVRFPEIKICLSEGGIGWVAGLLDRLDHVTRYHAIFGTWDDVPLSPRDVMQRNFWFCTIDDHAGLEQRHRIGTDHIMVESDYPHQDGTWPDTQAIVWSQIGEFPPEEIERIAWRNAAELFRHPVPPDLQSDPDAV
;
A
#
# COMPACT_ATOMS: atom_id res chain seq x y z
N MET A 1 -13.62 22.17 -10.88
CA MET A 1 -12.56 21.37 -11.53
C MET A 1 -11.89 20.58 -10.41
N SER A 2 -11.91 19.25 -10.47
CA SER A 2 -11.34 18.41 -9.42
C SER A 2 -9.81 18.52 -9.47
N GLY A 3 -9.15 18.81 -8.34
CA GLY A 3 -7.69 18.78 -8.20
C GLY A 3 -7.10 17.37 -8.28
N SER A 4 -7.73 16.49 -9.04
CA SER A 4 -7.34 15.09 -9.25
C SER A 4 -7.64 14.66 -10.68
N ILE A 5 -6.96 13.61 -11.09
CA ILE A 5 -7.09 12.95 -12.38
C ILE A 5 -7.26 11.45 -12.14
N SER A 6 -8.09 10.77 -12.95
CA SER A 6 -8.20 9.31 -12.89
C SER A 6 -6.94 8.64 -13.45
N PHE A 7 -6.63 7.44 -13.02
CA PHE A 7 -5.53 6.68 -13.61
C PHE A 7 -5.76 6.41 -15.10
N ASP A 8 -6.99 6.17 -15.55
CA ASP A 8 -7.29 5.99 -16.97
C ASP A 8 -6.95 7.25 -17.78
N ASP A 9 -7.22 8.45 -17.24
CA ASP A 9 -6.85 9.71 -17.89
C ASP A 9 -5.34 9.97 -17.85
N ILE A 10 -4.65 9.53 -16.79
CA ILE A 10 -3.20 9.59 -16.65
C ILE A 10 -2.57 8.70 -17.74
N GLU A 11 -3.03 7.48 -17.86
CA GLU A 11 -2.53 6.49 -18.80
C GLU A 11 -2.76 6.90 -20.26
N ALA A 12 -3.83 7.65 -20.53
CA ALA A 12 -4.11 8.20 -21.85
C ALA A 12 -3.19 9.37 -22.22
N ARG A 13 -2.40 9.93 -21.30
CA ARG A 13 -1.49 11.06 -21.58
C ARG A 13 -0.29 10.60 -22.38
N PRO A 14 0.08 11.30 -23.48
CA PRO A 14 1.32 11.03 -24.17
C PRO A 14 2.53 11.14 -23.23
N GLY A 15 3.36 10.09 -23.22
CA GLY A 15 4.61 10.10 -22.45
C GLY A 15 4.48 9.76 -20.96
N PHE A 16 3.31 9.39 -20.47
CA PHE A 16 3.16 8.99 -19.06
C PHE A 16 3.92 7.69 -18.73
N LEU A 17 3.92 6.72 -19.65
CA LEU A 17 4.52 5.40 -19.42
C LEU A 17 5.69 5.07 -20.36
N ALA A 18 5.95 5.86 -21.38
CA ALA A 18 7.14 5.72 -22.22
C ALA A 18 7.30 6.88 -23.19
N THR A 19 8.45 7.50 -23.19
CA THR A 19 8.88 8.48 -24.20
C THR A 19 9.53 7.83 -25.42
N GLY A 20 9.64 6.49 -25.46
CA GLY A 20 10.30 5.72 -26.50
C GLY A 20 9.64 4.38 -26.79
N ALA A 21 10.12 3.68 -27.83
CA ALA A 21 9.68 2.32 -28.10
C ALA A 21 10.17 1.38 -26.97
N LYS A 22 9.24 0.54 -26.46
CA LYS A 22 9.59 -0.53 -25.51
C LYS A 22 10.65 -1.44 -26.15
N PRO A 23 11.74 -1.78 -25.45
CA PRO A 23 12.74 -2.69 -25.99
C PRO A 23 12.14 -4.08 -26.22
N GLU A 24 12.63 -4.81 -27.25
CA GLU A 24 12.17 -6.17 -27.53
C GLU A 24 12.58 -7.16 -26.44
N THR A 25 13.68 -6.87 -25.75
CA THR A 25 14.24 -7.68 -24.65
C THR A 25 14.50 -6.81 -23.44
N ILE A 26 14.38 -7.40 -22.25
CA ILE A 26 14.76 -6.74 -21.01
C ILE A 26 16.21 -7.03 -20.70
N ASP A 27 17.00 -5.97 -20.51
CA ASP A 27 18.37 -6.07 -20.02
C ASP A 27 18.33 -6.15 -18.50
N TRP A 28 18.54 -7.33 -17.96
CA TRP A 28 18.61 -7.50 -16.53
C TRP A 28 19.98 -7.02 -16.00
N LEU A 29 19.94 -6.23 -14.93
CA LEU A 29 21.15 -5.95 -14.17
C LEU A 29 21.67 -7.24 -13.52
N PRO A 30 22.99 -7.35 -13.30
CA PRO A 30 23.54 -8.47 -12.51
C PRO A 30 22.85 -8.58 -11.16
N GLU A 31 22.72 -9.81 -10.64
CA GLU A 31 22.20 -9.99 -9.30
C GLU A 31 23.06 -9.21 -8.29
N PRO A 32 22.44 -8.35 -7.45
CA PRO A 32 23.21 -7.58 -6.48
C PRO A 32 23.81 -8.51 -5.41
N PRO A 33 24.97 -8.16 -4.83
CA PRO A 33 25.44 -8.83 -3.63
C PRO A 33 24.46 -8.59 -2.47
N ARG A 34 24.46 -9.48 -1.47
CA ARG A 34 23.74 -9.27 -0.21
C ARG A 34 24.24 -7.96 0.41
N GLN A 35 23.30 -7.08 0.75
CA GLN A 35 23.62 -5.80 1.36
C GLN A 35 24.07 -5.99 2.83
N PRO A 36 25.03 -5.19 3.33
CA PRO A 36 25.32 -5.11 4.75
C PRO A 36 24.06 -4.69 5.51
N ARG A 37 23.78 -5.35 6.62
CA ARG A 37 22.63 -5.02 7.47
C ARG A 37 23.10 -4.16 8.63
N HIS A 38 22.59 -2.95 8.70
CA HIS A 38 22.89 -2.01 9.77
C HIS A 38 21.88 -2.10 10.91
N VAL A 39 20.65 -2.46 10.58
CA VAL A 39 19.53 -2.59 11.51
C VAL A 39 18.52 -3.60 10.95
N THR A 40 17.76 -4.25 11.82
CA THR A 40 16.60 -5.03 11.37
C THR A 40 15.57 -4.09 10.74
N LEU A 41 15.10 -4.42 9.52
CA LEU A 41 14.13 -3.61 8.80
C LEU A 41 12.83 -4.38 8.57
N ILE A 42 11.70 -3.72 8.86
CA ILE A 42 10.37 -4.15 8.41
C ILE A 42 9.86 -3.11 7.42
N SER A 43 9.59 -3.52 6.19
CA SER A 43 8.93 -2.69 5.19
C SER A 43 7.42 -2.85 5.31
N VAL A 44 6.70 -1.74 5.51
CA VAL A 44 5.24 -1.74 5.66
C VAL A 44 4.51 -1.30 4.39
N ASP A 45 5.26 -1.12 3.31
CA ASP A 45 4.74 -0.89 1.96
C ASP A 45 5.68 -1.48 0.93
N ASP A 46 5.23 -2.59 0.36
CA ASP A 46 5.75 -3.24 -0.82
C ASP A 46 4.55 -3.73 -1.65
N HIS A 47 4.83 -4.28 -2.84
CA HIS A 47 3.78 -4.78 -3.71
C HIS A 47 4.02 -6.22 -4.13
N LEU A 48 2.93 -6.92 -4.40
CA LEU A 48 2.91 -8.19 -5.10
C LEU A 48 2.15 -8.04 -6.43
N VAL A 49 2.62 -8.71 -7.46
CA VAL A 49 1.85 -8.90 -8.68
C VAL A 49 1.13 -10.23 -8.56
N GLU A 50 -0.17 -10.23 -8.78
CA GLU A 50 -1.01 -11.41 -8.68
C GLU A 50 -0.47 -12.53 -9.59
N PRO A 51 -0.06 -13.70 -9.05
CA PRO A 51 0.47 -14.78 -9.90
C PRO A 51 -0.64 -15.46 -10.68
N PRO A 52 -0.35 -16.01 -11.89
CA PRO A 52 -1.37 -16.62 -12.76
C PRO A 52 -2.23 -17.69 -12.11
N HIS A 53 -1.69 -18.43 -11.12
CA HIS A 53 -2.37 -19.53 -10.43
C HIS A 53 -3.20 -19.10 -9.20
N MET A 54 -3.20 -17.82 -8.84
CA MET A 54 -3.78 -17.30 -7.59
C MET A 54 -5.21 -17.79 -7.32
N PHE A 55 -6.03 -17.95 -8.37
CA PHE A 55 -7.44 -18.32 -8.25
C PHE A 55 -7.72 -19.80 -8.49
N GLU A 56 -6.71 -20.59 -8.83
CA GLU A 56 -6.88 -22.02 -9.15
C GLU A 56 -7.40 -22.80 -7.94
N GLY A 57 -8.55 -23.46 -8.12
CA GLY A 57 -9.20 -24.26 -7.10
C GLY A 57 -9.83 -23.48 -5.94
N ARG A 58 -9.71 -22.16 -5.88
CA ARG A 58 -10.17 -21.31 -4.77
C ARG A 58 -11.55 -20.67 -5.00
N VAL A 59 -12.03 -20.66 -6.24
CA VAL A 59 -13.32 -20.07 -6.60
C VAL A 59 -14.36 -21.17 -6.88
N PRO A 60 -15.65 -20.99 -6.48
CA PRO A 60 -16.70 -21.95 -6.75
C PRO A 60 -16.80 -22.31 -8.23
N LYS A 61 -16.98 -23.60 -8.56
CA LYS A 61 -17.00 -24.14 -9.94
C LYS A 61 -17.98 -23.41 -10.88
N ARG A 62 -19.09 -22.87 -10.34
CA ARG A 62 -20.07 -22.10 -11.14
C ARG A 62 -19.49 -20.83 -11.78
N PHE A 63 -18.35 -20.36 -11.29
CA PHE A 63 -17.66 -19.17 -11.80
C PHE A 63 -16.39 -19.49 -12.61
N ALA A 64 -16.08 -20.77 -12.84
CA ALA A 64 -14.80 -21.21 -13.41
C ALA A 64 -14.41 -20.50 -14.73
N ASP A 65 -15.38 -20.19 -15.58
CA ASP A 65 -15.13 -19.51 -16.88
C ASP A 65 -15.01 -17.98 -16.75
N ARG A 66 -15.32 -17.42 -15.59
CA ARG A 66 -15.41 -15.98 -15.33
C ARG A 66 -14.35 -15.45 -14.40
N VAL A 67 -13.66 -16.34 -13.65
CA VAL A 67 -12.59 -15.93 -12.72
C VAL A 67 -11.42 -15.31 -13.47
N PRO A 68 -10.62 -14.45 -12.80
CA PRO A 68 -9.42 -13.92 -13.42
C PRO A 68 -8.47 -15.03 -13.86
N ARG A 69 -7.99 -14.96 -15.08
CA ARG A 69 -6.96 -15.84 -15.64
C ARG A 69 -6.09 -15.10 -16.62
N VAL A 70 -4.81 -15.46 -16.67
CA VAL A 70 -3.86 -14.87 -17.62
C VAL A 70 -4.06 -15.50 -19.00
N VAL A 71 -4.05 -14.67 -20.02
CA VAL A 71 -4.14 -15.05 -21.42
C VAL A 71 -3.03 -14.35 -22.21
N VAL A 72 -2.35 -15.11 -23.06
CA VAL A 72 -1.37 -14.55 -23.99
C VAL A 72 -2.12 -13.98 -25.20
N ASP A 73 -1.75 -12.81 -25.67
CA ASP A 73 -2.35 -12.18 -26.85
C ASP A 73 -2.03 -12.97 -28.15
N ASP A 74 -2.79 -12.73 -29.21
CA ASP A 74 -2.66 -13.46 -30.49
C ASP A 74 -1.27 -13.28 -31.14
N GLY A 75 -0.52 -12.24 -30.77
CA GLY A 75 0.84 -11.97 -31.23
C GLY A 75 1.93 -12.55 -30.33
N GLY A 76 1.58 -13.08 -29.16
CA GLY A 76 2.53 -13.57 -28.14
C GLY A 76 3.41 -12.49 -27.52
N ARG A 77 3.06 -11.20 -27.70
CA ARG A 77 3.86 -10.06 -27.28
C ARG A 77 3.44 -9.46 -25.96
N SER A 78 2.21 -9.75 -25.52
CA SER A 78 1.69 -9.32 -24.22
C SER A 78 0.83 -10.40 -23.58
N GLU A 79 0.70 -10.31 -22.27
CA GLU A 79 -0.23 -11.08 -21.46
C GLU A 79 -1.27 -10.12 -20.91
N TYR A 80 -2.46 -10.63 -20.65
CA TYR A 80 -3.52 -9.86 -20.03
C TYR A 80 -4.34 -10.74 -19.10
N TRP A 81 -4.93 -10.14 -18.10
CA TRP A 81 -5.93 -10.79 -17.29
C TRP A 81 -7.28 -10.74 -17.99
N LEU A 82 -7.93 -11.88 -18.13
CA LEU A 82 -9.32 -11.97 -18.55
C LEU A 82 -10.18 -12.24 -17.32
N TYR A 83 -11.00 -11.25 -16.92
CA TYR A 83 -11.87 -11.32 -15.77
C TYR A 83 -13.29 -10.93 -16.14
N ASP A 84 -14.26 -11.81 -15.94
CA ASP A 84 -15.68 -11.62 -16.30
C ASP A 84 -15.88 -11.16 -17.76
N GLY A 85 -15.07 -11.68 -18.67
CA GLY A 85 -15.07 -11.29 -20.08
C GLY A 85 -14.34 -9.99 -20.42
N GLN A 86 -13.84 -9.25 -19.44
CA GLN A 86 -13.08 -8.02 -19.63
C GLN A 86 -11.57 -8.30 -19.65
N LYS A 87 -10.86 -7.57 -20.52
CA LYS A 87 -9.41 -7.66 -20.66
C LYS A 87 -8.71 -6.56 -19.86
N HIS A 88 -7.77 -6.92 -19.01
CA HIS A 88 -6.92 -6.01 -18.24
C HIS A 88 -5.46 -6.24 -18.67
N TYR A 89 -4.90 -5.29 -19.44
CA TYR A 89 -3.61 -5.45 -20.12
C TYR A 89 -2.38 -5.16 -19.24
N LYS A 90 -2.55 -4.61 -18.05
CA LYS A 90 -1.44 -4.31 -17.16
C LYS A 90 -1.23 -5.46 -16.19
N VAL A 91 -0.29 -6.36 -16.50
CA VAL A 91 0.00 -7.50 -15.62
C VAL A 91 0.97 -7.14 -14.51
N GLY A 92 1.86 -6.17 -14.74
CA GLY A 92 2.91 -5.82 -13.79
C GLY A 92 3.06 -4.31 -13.62
N LEU A 93 1.99 -3.62 -13.16
CA LEU A 93 2.04 -2.19 -12.88
C LEU A 93 3.32 -1.84 -12.10
N ASN A 94 4.16 -1.00 -12.73
CA ASN A 94 5.39 -0.46 -12.10
C ASN A 94 6.37 -1.49 -11.50
N ALA A 95 6.24 -2.79 -11.81
CA ALA A 95 7.12 -3.85 -11.30
C ALA A 95 8.42 -3.90 -12.12
N VAL A 96 9.33 -2.96 -11.87
CA VAL A 96 10.48 -2.67 -12.74
C VAL A 96 11.86 -2.85 -12.09
N VAL A 97 11.94 -3.27 -10.82
CA VAL A 97 13.23 -3.52 -10.16
C VAL A 97 14.09 -4.52 -10.90
N GLY A 98 15.41 -4.37 -10.80
CA GLY A 98 16.39 -5.22 -11.50
C GLY A 98 16.62 -4.82 -12.95
N LYS A 99 15.93 -3.81 -13.48
CA LYS A 99 16.15 -3.26 -14.82
C LYS A 99 17.06 -2.01 -14.77
N PRO A 100 17.79 -1.71 -15.86
CA PRO A 100 18.47 -0.42 -16.00
C PRO A 100 17.47 0.76 -15.94
N LEU A 101 17.89 1.91 -15.41
CA LEU A 101 17.02 3.08 -15.24
C LEU A 101 16.25 3.47 -16.51
N HIS A 102 16.88 3.41 -17.69
CA HIS A 102 16.23 3.75 -18.96
C HIS A 102 15.14 2.75 -19.39
N GLN A 103 15.08 1.56 -18.79
CA GLN A 103 14.03 0.56 -19.00
C GLN A 103 12.98 0.52 -17.88
N ARG A 104 13.19 1.23 -16.76
CA ARG A 104 12.22 1.30 -15.66
C ARG A 104 10.98 2.14 -15.98
N THR A 105 10.99 2.86 -17.09
CA THR A 105 9.85 3.69 -17.56
C THR A 105 8.77 2.90 -18.30
N PHE A 106 8.93 1.58 -18.43
CA PHE A 106 8.01 0.73 -19.18
C PHE A 106 7.35 -0.29 -18.26
N ASP A 107 6.03 -0.22 -18.15
CA ASP A 107 5.26 -1.26 -17.45
C ASP A 107 5.50 -2.63 -18.10
N PRO A 108 5.72 -3.68 -17.31
CA PRO A 108 5.78 -5.03 -17.82
C PRO A 108 4.47 -5.45 -18.47
N ALA A 109 4.54 -5.97 -19.69
CA ALA A 109 3.41 -6.53 -20.40
C ALA A 109 3.33 -8.06 -20.29
N ARG A 110 4.34 -8.67 -19.67
CA ARG A 110 4.47 -10.13 -19.48
C ARG A 110 5.12 -10.43 -18.15
N PHE A 111 4.84 -11.61 -17.59
CA PHE A 111 5.45 -12.07 -16.33
C PHE A 111 6.97 -12.27 -16.45
N ASP A 112 7.48 -12.69 -17.62
CA ASP A 112 8.91 -12.83 -17.85
C ASP A 112 9.68 -11.50 -17.99
N GLU A 113 8.98 -10.38 -18.02
CA GLU A 113 9.56 -9.03 -17.97
C GLU A 113 9.67 -8.48 -16.55
N MET A 114 9.29 -9.24 -15.54
CA MET A 114 9.38 -8.86 -14.13
C MET A 114 10.39 -9.72 -13.38
N ARG A 115 11.02 -9.15 -12.36
CA ARG A 115 11.78 -9.94 -11.40
C ARG A 115 10.83 -10.90 -10.67
N ARG A 116 11.23 -12.16 -10.52
CA ARG A 116 10.35 -13.22 -9.98
C ARG A 116 9.83 -12.91 -8.58
N GLY A 117 10.62 -12.20 -7.74
CA GLY A 117 10.17 -11.76 -6.43
C GLY A 117 8.91 -10.87 -6.45
N ALA A 118 8.49 -10.35 -7.60
CA ALA A 118 7.22 -9.63 -7.73
C ALA A 118 6.00 -10.55 -7.55
N TYR A 119 6.08 -11.85 -7.94
CA TYR A 119 4.92 -12.77 -7.99
C TYR A 119 5.20 -14.19 -7.48
N ASP A 120 6.40 -14.48 -6.99
CA ASP A 120 6.83 -15.77 -6.44
C ASP A 120 7.40 -15.54 -5.05
N ILE A 121 6.79 -16.12 -4.03
CA ILE A 121 7.16 -15.89 -2.62
C ILE A 121 8.56 -16.35 -2.27
N HIS A 122 9.05 -17.45 -2.88
CA HIS A 122 10.42 -17.94 -2.63
C HIS A 122 11.46 -16.96 -3.19
N ALA A 123 11.21 -16.45 -4.40
CA ALA A 123 12.03 -15.41 -4.99
C ALA A 123 11.91 -14.07 -4.24
N ARG A 124 10.73 -13.75 -3.70
CA ARG A 124 10.51 -12.55 -2.87
C ARG A 124 11.38 -12.60 -1.61
N VAL A 125 11.36 -13.70 -0.88
CA VAL A 125 12.18 -13.83 0.34
C VAL A 125 13.66 -13.77 0.00
N HIS A 126 14.08 -14.36 -1.10
CA HIS A 126 15.46 -14.21 -1.59
C HIS A 126 15.82 -12.74 -1.87
N ASP A 127 14.95 -12.01 -2.55
CA ASP A 127 15.16 -10.58 -2.84
C ASP A 127 15.17 -9.71 -1.56
N MET A 128 14.34 -10.05 -0.58
CA MET A 128 14.37 -9.42 0.75
C MET A 128 15.69 -9.69 1.47
N ASP A 129 16.22 -10.91 1.37
CA ASP A 129 17.52 -11.27 1.97
C ASP A 129 18.68 -10.54 1.32
N LEU A 130 18.65 -10.32 0.00
CA LEU A 130 19.62 -9.50 -0.71
C LEU A 130 19.57 -8.05 -0.25
N ASN A 131 18.37 -7.54 -0.04
CA ASN A 131 18.08 -6.14 0.31
C ASN A 131 18.23 -5.84 1.82
N GLY A 132 18.37 -6.87 2.65
CA GLY A 132 18.44 -6.74 4.12
C GLY A 132 17.12 -6.40 4.79
N VAL A 133 15.97 -6.71 4.17
CA VAL A 133 14.63 -6.54 4.73
C VAL A 133 14.18 -7.82 5.42
N TYR A 134 13.89 -7.77 6.72
CA TYR A 134 13.44 -8.93 7.49
C TYR A 134 12.00 -9.31 7.16
N ALA A 135 11.08 -8.38 7.24
CA ALA A 135 9.68 -8.64 6.95
C ALA A 135 9.07 -7.55 6.07
N SER A 136 8.04 -7.91 5.32
CA SER A 136 7.38 -7.06 4.33
C SER A 136 5.86 -7.18 4.42
N MET A 137 5.15 -6.07 4.23
CA MET A 137 3.72 -6.05 3.95
C MET A 137 3.53 -5.72 2.47
N CYS A 138 2.75 -6.53 1.75
CA CYS A 138 2.63 -6.40 0.31
C CYS A 138 1.19 -6.07 -0.11
N PHE A 139 1.00 -4.91 -0.71
CA PHE A 139 -0.25 -4.55 -1.38
C PHE A 139 -0.37 -5.32 -2.71
N PRO A 140 -1.59 -5.64 -3.18
CA PRO A 140 -1.79 -6.17 -4.52
C PRO A 140 -1.49 -5.09 -5.56
N SER A 141 -1.40 -5.50 -6.83
CA SER A 141 -1.00 -4.59 -7.89
C SER A 141 -2.16 -4.29 -8.87
N SER A 142 -1.93 -4.48 -10.15
CA SER A 142 -2.75 -3.95 -11.24
C SER A 142 -4.15 -4.55 -11.33
N LEU A 143 -4.26 -5.87 -11.20
CA LEU A 143 -5.54 -6.56 -11.41
C LEU A 143 -6.55 -6.26 -10.29
N ALA A 144 -6.10 -6.31 -9.03
CA ALA A 144 -6.93 -6.03 -7.88
C ALA A 144 -7.13 -4.52 -7.66
N GLY A 145 -6.12 -3.72 -7.99
CA GLY A 145 -5.90 -2.39 -7.43
C GLY A 145 -5.45 -2.49 -5.98
N PHE A 146 -4.81 -1.46 -5.44
CA PHE A 146 -4.15 -1.52 -4.13
C PHE A 146 -5.09 -1.86 -2.97
N ALA A 147 -6.39 -1.60 -3.08
CA ALA A 147 -7.41 -1.95 -2.08
C ALA A 147 -8.43 -3.01 -2.58
N GLY A 148 -8.12 -3.76 -3.61
CA GLY A 148 -9.04 -4.75 -4.18
C GLY A 148 -10.28 -4.14 -4.85
N GLN A 149 -10.29 -2.83 -5.09
CA GLN A 149 -11.43 -2.11 -5.64
C GLN A 149 -11.78 -2.57 -7.06
N ARG A 150 -10.79 -2.96 -7.88
CA ARG A 150 -11.00 -3.40 -9.26
C ARG A 150 -11.68 -4.75 -9.33
N TYR A 151 -11.46 -5.65 -8.37
CA TYR A 151 -12.19 -6.92 -8.29
C TYR A 151 -13.69 -6.75 -8.09
N GLN A 152 -14.12 -5.63 -7.55
CA GLN A 152 -15.47 -5.41 -7.08
C GLN A 152 -16.26 -4.43 -7.92
N LEU A 153 -15.65 -3.28 -8.28
CA LEU A 153 -16.38 -2.18 -8.92
C LEU A 153 -16.53 -2.34 -10.44
N GLY A 154 -15.66 -3.14 -11.07
CA GLY A 154 -15.72 -3.44 -12.50
C GLY A 154 -16.62 -4.62 -12.89
N VAL A 155 -17.24 -5.32 -11.92
CA VAL A 155 -17.97 -6.57 -12.13
C VAL A 155 -19.45 -6.40 -11.79
N SER A 156 -20.30 -6.85 -12.69
CA SER A 156 -21.76 -6.72 -12.51
C SER A 156 -22.36 -7.75 -11.54
N ASP A 157 -21.64 -8.84 -11.26
CA ASP A 157 -22.07 -9.95 -10.40
C ASP A 157 -21.38 -9.88 -9.04
N PRO A 158 -22.06 -9.39 -7.99
CA PRO A 158 -21.44 -9.23 -6.66
C PRO A 158 -21.06 -10.56 -6.00
N GLU A 159 -21.70 -11.69 -6.38
CA GLU A 159 -21.31 -13.00 -5.85
C GLU A 159 -19.97 -13.47 -6.44
N LEU A 160 -19.75 -13.24 -7.73
CA LEU A 160 -18.45 -13.46 -8.35
C LEU A 160 -17.37 -12.58 -7.75
N ALA A 161 -17.63 -11.26 -7.65
CA ALA A 161 -16.71 -10.31 -7.06
C ALA A 161 -16.27 -10.73 -5.64
N ARG A 162 -17.24 -11.11 -4.80
CA ARG A 162 -16.97 -11.57 -3.44
C ARG A 162 -16.18 -12.87 -3.40
N ALA A 163 -16.48 -13.80 -4.31
CA ALA A 163 -15.73 -15.06 -4.40
C ALA A 163 -14.27 -14.82 -4.81
N VAL A 164 -14.01 -13.85 -5.69
CA VAL A 164 -12.66 -13.47 -6.13
C VAL A 164 -11.89 -12.77 -4.99
N VAL A 165 -12.50 -11.83 -4.27
CA VAL A 165 -11.86 -11.19 -3.10
C VAL A 165 -11.50 -12.22 -2.02
N ARG A 166 -12.40 -13.15 -1.71
CA ARG A 166 -12.13 -14.23 -0.76
C ARG A 166 -10.99 -15.14 -1.22
N ALA A 167 -11.00 -15.53 -2.49
CA ALA A 167 -9.96 -16.37 -3.08
C ALA A 167 -8.59 -15.70 -3.01
N ALA A 168 -8.54 -14.37 -3.25
CA ALA A 168 -7.31 -13.59 -3.11
C ALA A 168 -6.82 -13.56 -1.65
N ASN A 169 -7.70 -13.33 -0.68
CA ASN A 169 -7.36 -13.36 0.74
C ASN A 169 -6.92 -14.76 1.18
N ASP A 170 -7.62 -15.82 0.76
CA ASP A 170 -7.24 -17.21 1.06
C ASP A 170 -5.87 -17.56 0.47
N TRP A 171 -5.59 -17.16 -0.78
CA TRP A 171 -4.28 -17.35 -1.39
C TRP A 171 -3.19 -16.59 -0.62
N HIS A 172 -3.44 -15.31 -0.27
CA HIS A 172 -2.49 -14.50 0.48
C HIS A 172 -2.15 -15.16 1.84
N ARG A 173 -3.17 -15.64 2.56
CA ARG A 173 -2.98 -16.34 3.84
C ARG A 173 -2.21 -17.64 3.67
N ASP A 174 -2.59 -18.48 2.70
CA ASP A 174 -2.10 -19.86 2.59
C ASP A 174 -0.74 -19.94 1.92
N GLU A 175 -0.52 -19.14 0.88
CA GLU A 175 0.70 -19.22 0.05
C GLU A 175 1.64 -18.04 0.29
N TRP A 176 1.17 -16.79 0.14
CA TRP A 176 2.06 -15.63 0.23
C TRP A 176 2.62 -15.42 1.64
N ALA A 177 1.77 -15.26 2.62
CA ALA A 177 2.19 -15.10 4.00
C ALA A 177 2.45 -16.46 4.69
N GLY A 178 1.68 -17.50 4.35
CA GLY A 178 1.73 -18.79 5.03
C GLY A 178 2.99 -19.60 4.76
N THR A 179 3.63 -19.41 3.61
CA THR A 179 4.88 -20.11 3.28
C THR A 179 6.05 -19.66 4.17
N TYR A 180 6.10 -18.37 4.50
CA TYR A 180 7.12 -17.77 5.37
C TYR A 180 6.48 -16.87 6.43
N PRO A 181 5.83 -17.42 7.46
CA PRO A 181 4.98 -16.65 8.39
C PRO A 181 5.70 -15.52 9.13
N GLY A 182 7.01 -15.62 9.35
CA GLY A 182 7.81 -14.58 9.99
C GLY A 182 8.27 -13.47 9.03
N ARG A 183 8.07 -13.64 7.71
CA ARG A 183 8.64 -12.75 6.69
C ARG A 183 7.60 -11.84 6.03
N ILE A 184 6.33 -12.17 6.12
CA ILE A 184 5.24 -11.43 5.48
C ILE A 184 4.20 -11.05 6.54
N ILE A 185 3.86 -9.77 6.60
CA ILE A 185 2.75 -9.25 7.40
C ILE A 185 1.45 -9.48 6.59
N PRO A 186 0.48 -10.26 7.12
CA PRO A 186 -0.74 -10.56 6.37
C PRO A 186 -1.63 -9.35 6.18
N LEU A 187 -1.85 -8.95 4.92
CA LEU A 187 -2.70 -7.85 4.50
C LEU A 187 -3.91 -8.39 3.73
N GLN A 188 -5.13 -8.12 4.21
CA GLN A 188 -6.36 -8.54 3.54
C GLN A 188 -6.92 -7.48 2.63
N LEU A 189 -7.67 -7.91 1.61
CA LEU A 189 -8.54 -7.05 0.80
C LEU A 189 -9.92 -6.94 1.44
N PRO A 190 -10.53 -5.74 1.46
CA PRO A 190 -11.84 -5.50 2.04
C PRO A 190 -12.98 -5.94 1.11
N TRP A 191 -14.15 -6.23 1.67
CA TRP A 191 -15.39 -6.23 0.93
C TRP A 191 -16.04 -4.85 1.02
N LEU A 192 -16.11 -4.13 -0.10
CA LEU A 192 -16.47 -2.71 -0.16
C LEU A 192 -17.96 -2.46 -0.48
N LEU A 193 -18.65 -3.42 -1.11
CA LEU A 193 -20.01 -3.20 -1.60
C LEU A 193 -21.09 -3.25 -0.50
N ASN A 194 -20.76 -3.82 0.67
CA ASN A 194 -21.65 -3.85 1.82
C ASN A 194 -20.83 -3.80 3.12
N PRO A 195 -20.91 -2.71 3.93
CA PRO A 195 -20.07 -2.55 5.11
C PRO A 195 -20.38 -3.54 6.25
N VAL A 196 -21.61 -4.09 6.33
CA VAL A 196 -21.97 -5.10 7.33
C VAL A 196 -21.33 -6.45 6.96
N GLU A 197 -21.39 -6.82 5.68
CA GLU A 197 -20.71 -8.02 5.19
C GLU A 197 -19.19 -7.85 5.25
N GLY A 198 -18.66 -6.65 4.92
CA GLY A 198 -17.27 -6.31 5.07
C GLY A 198 -16.78 -6.45 6.51
N ALA A 199 -17.58 -6.01 7.48
CA ALA A 199 -17.29 -6.21 8.90
C ALA A 199 -17.19 -7.69 9.29
N ALA A 200 -18.06 -8.54 8.72
CA ALA A 200 -17.99 -9.98 8.95
C ALA A 200 -16.72 -10.62 8.36
N GLU A 201 -16.30 -10.16 7.17
CA GLU A 201 -15.03 -10.59 6.55
C GLU A 201 -13.81 -10.15 7.39
N ILE A 202 -13.80 -8.90 7.90
CA ILE A 202 -12.73 -8.41 8.80
C ILE A 202 -12.58 -9.33 10.01
N ARG A 203 -13.69 -9.65 10.69
CA ARG A 203 -13.64 -10.55 11.87
C ARG A 203 -13.17 -11.96 11.53
N ALA A 204 -13.65 -12.53 10.43
CA ALA A 204 -13.25 -13.87 9.98
C ALA A 204 -11.76 -13.92 9.61
N ASN A 205 -11.28 -12.93 8.88
CA ASN A 205 -9.89 -12.85 8.46
C ASN A 205 -8.96 -12.57 9.65
N ALA A 206 -9.34 -11.69 10.58
CA ALA A 206 -8.58 -11.46 11.81
C ALA A 206 -8.43 -12.75 12.64
N ALA A 207 -9.48 -13.55 12.74
CA ALA A 207 -9.42 -14.89 13.38
C ALA A 207 -8.50 -15.87 12.64
N SER A 208 -8.19 -15.60 11.36
CA SER A 208 -7.29 -16.42 10.52
C SER A 208 -5.86 -15.84 10.44
N GLY A 209 -5.54 -14.80 11.24
CA GLY A 209 -4.19 -14.25 11.36
C GLY A 209 -3.91 -12.96 10.58
N PHE A 210 -4.89 -12.42 9.85
CA PHE A 210 -4.72 -11.09 9.25
C PHE A 210 -4.69 -9.99 10.30
N THR A 211 -3.74 -9.07 10.17
CA THR A 211 -3.54 -7.95 11.12
C THR A 211 -3.81 -6.59 10.49
N ALA A 212 -3.90 -6.54 9.16
CA ALA A 212 -4.08 -5.34 8.38
C ALA A 212 -5.13 -5.54 7.28
N VAL A 213 -5.74 -4.45 6.83
CA VAL A 213 -6.63 -4.39 5.68
C VAL A 213 -6.25 -3.19 4.81
N SER A 214 -6.07 -3.43 3.51
CA SER A 214 -5.95 -2.34 2.55
C SER A 214 -7.33 -1.73 2.29
N PHE A 215 -7.47 -0.41 2.45
CA PHE A 215 -8.75 0.27 2.26
C PHE A 215 -8.57 1.50 1.36
N PRO A 216 -9.53 1.84 0.49
CA PRO A 216 -9.41 3.02 -0.36
C PRO A 216 -9.20 4.30 0.46
N GLU A 217 -8.15 5.05 0.15
CA GLU A 217 -7.81 6.27 0.90
C GLU A 217 -8.90 7.34 0.78
N LEU A 218 -9.58 7.40 -0.37
CA LEU A 218 -10.67 8.34 -0.65
C LEU A 218 -11.83 7.60 -1.35
N PRO A 219 -12.67 6.83 -0.63
CA PRO A 219 -13.67 5.94 -1.22
C PRO A 219 -14.69 6.65 -2.11
N GLU A 220 -15.02 7.91 -1.84
CA GLU A 220 -15.95 8.70 -2.66
C GLU A 220 -15.45 8.90 -4.10
N ARG A 221 -14.11 8.86 -4.31
CA ARG A 221 -13.52 8.91 -5.66
C ARG A 221 -13.83 7.69 -6.51
N LEU A 222 -14.12 6.57 -5.87
CA LEU A 222 -14.56 5.33 -6.50
C LEU A 222 -16.08 5.24 -6.69
N GLY A 223 -16.83 6.30 -6.38
CA GLY A 223 -18.29 6.28 -6.36
C GLY A 223 -18.87 5.52 -5.17
N LEU A 224 -18.05 5.19 -4.17
CA LEU A 224 -18.48 4.59 -2.91
C LEU A 224 -18.99 5.67 -1.95
N PRO A 225 -19.79 5.31 -0.93
CA PRO A 225 -20.27 6.28 0.07
C PRO A 225 -19.13 7.01 0.77
N SER A 226 -19.34 8.31 1.01
CA SER A 226 -18.41 9.19 1.71
C SER A 226 -18.14 8.74 3.14
N LEU A 227 -16.94 8.97 3.65
CA LEU A 227 -16.54 8.73 5.04
C LEU A 227 -17.38 9.55 6.05
N HIS A 228 -17.98 10.64 5.60
CA HIS A 228 -18.77 11.55 6.44
C HIS A 228 -20.22 11.12 6.69
N THR A 229 -20.66 9.96 6.14
CA THR A 229 -22.06 9.53 6.20
C THR A 229 -22.38 8.51 7.30
N GLY A 230 -21.39 7.96 7.98
CA GLY A 230 -21.57 6.83 8.91
C GLY A 230 -21.85 5.48 8.21
N HIS A 231 -21.87 5.43 6.88
CA HIS A 231 -22.05 4.19 6.12
C HIS A 231 -21.04 3.12 6.51
N TRP A 232 -19.80 3.52 6.74
CA TRP A 232 -18.68 2.64 7.05
C TRP A 232 -18.57 2.23 8.52
N ASP A 233 -19.42 2.78 9.40
CA ASP A 233 -19.31 2.52 10.84
C ASP A 233 -19.31 1.03 11.23
N PRO A 234 -20.11 0.13 10.61
CA PRO A 234 -20.01 -1.31 10.90
C PRO A 234 -18.64 -1.90 10.57
N PHE A 235 -18.02 -1.45 9.47
CA PHE A 235 -16.69 -1.88 9.05
C PHE A 235 -15.61 -1.36 10.00
N MET A 236 -15.69 -0.08 10.37
CA MET A 236 -14.73 0.57 11.28
C MET A 236 -14.80 -0.05 12.69
N ALA A 237 -16.02 -0.34 13.17
CA ALA A 237 -16.22 -1.05 14.44
C ALA A 237 -15.54 -2.43 14.44
N ALA A 238 -15.62 -3.17 13.32
CA ALA A 238 -14.94 -4.48 13.21
C ALA A 238 -13.41 -4.34 13.19
N CYS A 239 -12.88 -3.30 12.52
CA CYS A 239 -11.43 -3.02 12.54
C CYS A 239 -10.96 -2.67 13.97
N GLU A 240 -11.69 -1.80 14.68
CA GLU A 240 -11.38 -1.45 16.06
C GLU A 240 -11.44 -2.67 16.99
N GLU A 241 -12.53 -3.45 16.94
CA GLU A 241 -12.76 -4.64 17.75
C GLU A 241 -11.65 -5.70 17.59
N THR A 242 -11.20 -5.92 16.37
CA THR A 242 -10.16 -6.90 16.06
C THR A 242 -8.74 -6.36 16.14
N GLY A 243 -8.59 -5.04 16.27
CA GLY A 243 -7.31 -4.35 16.16
C GLY A 243 -6.71 -4.45 14.76
N THR A 244 -7.53 -4.64 13.72
CA THR A 244 -7.08 -4.65 12.31
C THR A 244 -6.68 -3.24 11.90
N VAL A 245 -5.45 -3.06 11.42
CA VAL A 245 -4.93 -1.78 10.97
C VAL A 245 -5.49 -1.45 9.58
N LEU A 246 -6.04 -0.26 9.41
CA LEU A 246 -6.44 0.28 8.11
C LEU A 246 -5.22 0.84 7.40
N CYS A 247 -4.83 0.23 6.28
CA CYS A 247 -3.73 0.68 5.45
C CYS A 247 -4.29 1.42 4.23
N LEU A 248 -3.98 2.70 4.14
CA LEU A 248 -4.45 3.61 3.11
C LEU A 248 -3.30 3.93 2.16
N HIS A 249 -3.20 3.17 1.09
CA HIS A 249 -2.16 3.37 0.09
C HIS A 249 -2.53 4.50 -0.86
N ALA A 250 -1.61 5.42 -1.12
CA ALA A 250 -1.79 6.48 -2.10
C ALA A 250 -2.12 5.88 -3.48
N GLY A 251 -3.19 6.37 -4.12
CA GLY A 251 -3.68 5.83 -5.39
C GLY A 251 -4.70 4.68 -5.29
N SER A 252 -4.99 4.14 -4.10
CA SER A 252 -6.01 3.09 -3.93
C SER A 252 -7.44 3.54 -4.28
N SER A 253 -7.67 4.83 -4.42
CA SER A 253 -8.90 5.40 -4.99
C SER A 253 -8.90 5.53 -6.53
N SER A 254 -7.95 4.89 -7.22
CA SER A 254 -7.80 4.92 -8.69
C SER A 254 -7.69 6.34 -9.26
N SER A 255 -7.08 7.24 -8.49
CA SER A 255 -6.85 8.63 -8.88
C SER A 255 -5.56 9.16 -8.29
N ALA A 256 -5.01 10.21 -8.89
CA ALA A 256 -3.82 10.89 -8.43
C ALA A 256 -4.01 12.42 -8.37
N PRO A 257 -3.23 13.16 -7.56
CA PRO A 257 -3.31 14.60 -7.52
C PRO A 257 -2.85 15.22 -8.85
N ALA A 258 -3.50 16.29 -9.27
CA ALA A 258 -3.11 17.04 -10.45
C ALA A 258 -3.32 18.55 -10.24
N THR A 259 -2.38 19.37 -10.68
CA THR A 259 -2.48 20.82 -10.59
C THR A 259 -3.42 21.39 -11.65
N SER A 260 -3.39 20.81 -12.85
CA SER A 260 -4.27 21.17 -13.97
C SER A 260 -4.27 20.06 -15.01
N THR A 261 -5.24 20.08 -15.92
CA THR A 261 -5.35 19.10 -17.02
C THR A 261 -4.19 19.18 -18.02
N GLY A 262 -3.53 20.34 -18.13
CA GLY A 262 -2.38 20.55 -19.02
C GLY A 262 -1.02 20.45 -18.35
N ALA A 263 -0.97 20.08 -17.07
CA ALA A 263 0.29 19.93 -16.36
C ALA A 263 1.11 18.73 -16.89
N PRO A 264 2.44 18.82 -16.95
CA PRO A 264 3.30 17.71 -17.29
C PRO A 264 3.08 16.53 -16.32
N SER A 265 3.25 15.29 -16.81
CA SER A 265 3.05 14.08 -15.99
C SER A 265 4.00 14.00 -14.78
N ASP A 266 5.20 14.59 -14.85
CA ASP A 266 6.14 14.69 -13.73
C ASP A 266 5.52 15.33 -12.48
N THR A 267 4.55 16.26 -12.67
CA THR A 267 3.85 16.89 -11.55
C THR A 267 3.02 15.90 -10.72
N ILE A 268 2.62 14.78 -11.30
CA ILE A 268 1.87 13.73 -10.60
C ILE A 268 2.82 13.04 -9.63
N GLY A 269 3.99 12.57 -10.07
CA GLY A 269 5.00 11.97 -9.20
C GLY A 269 5.43 12.90 -8.07
N VAL A 270 5.71 14.19 -8.40
CA VAL A 270 6.09 15.19 -7.37
C VAL A 270 4.99 15.45 -6.34
N LEU A 271 3.72 15.34 -6.72
CA LEU A 271 2.57 15.60 -5.83
C LEU A 271 1.99 14.34 -5.20
N PHE A 272 2.53 13.16 -5.50
CA PHE A 272 1.92 11.89 -5.12
C PHE A 272 1.73 11.79 -3.59
N PHE A 273 2.73 12.20 -2.82
CA PHE A 273 2.63 12.30 -1.36
C PHE A 273 1.49 13.21 -0.87
N GLY A 274 1.07 14.19 -1.65
CA GLY A 274 -0.06 15.07 -1.32
C GLY A 274 -1.38 14.33 -1.18
N TRP A 275 -1.50 13.15 -1.83
CA TRP A 275 -2.69 12.32 -1.74
C TRP A 275 -2.88 11.72 -0.35
N ALA A 276 -1.82 11.28 0.29
CA ALA A 276 -1.84 10.84 1.68
C ALA A 276 -2.25 11.97 2.63
N MET A 277 -1.78 13.20 2.39
CA MET A 277 -2.20 14.38 3.16
C MET A 277 -3.69 14.66 2.99
N PHE A 278 -4.26 14.57 1.78
CA PHE A 278 -5.70 14.73 1.55
C PHE A 278 -6.51 13.64 2.25
N ALA A 279 -6.07 12.39 2.14
CA ALA A 279 -6.69 11.28 2.84
C ALA A 279 -6.66 11.50 4.36
N ALA A 280 -5.50 11.86 4.94
CA ALA A 280 -5.37 12.11 6.36
C ALA A 280 -6.35 13.17 6.87
N ILE A 281 -6.54 14.26 6.11
CA ILE A 281 -7.48 15.34 6.47
C ILE A 281 -8.92 14.84 6.37
N ASP A 282 -9.30 14.13 5.30
CA ASP A 282 -10.65 13.63 5.09
C ASP A 282 -11.05 12.61 6.16
N TRP A 283 -10.16 11.65 6.46
CA TRP A 283 -10.34 10.67 7.53
C TRP A 283 -10.44 11.31 8.91
N LEU A 284 -9.58 12.28 9.22
CA LEU A 284 -9.63 13.01 10.49
C LEU A 284 -10.97 13.73 10.67
N TYR A 285 -11.37 14.52 9.67
CA TYR A 285 -12.61 15.32 9.74
C TYR A 285 -13.89 14.53 9.49
N SER A 286 -13.81 13.28 9.02
CA SER A 286 -14.93 12.34 9.04
C SER A 286 -15.36 11.96 10.47
N LYS A 287 -14.52 12.27 11.47
CA LYS A 287 -14.66 11.87 12.87
C LYS A 287 -14.72 10.34 13.08
N ILE A 288 -14.28 9.54 12.10
CA ILE A 288 -14.10 8.09 12.31
C ILE A 288 -13.16 7.84 13.49
N PRO A 289 -11.95 8.46 13.58
CA PRO A 289 -11.06 8.27 14.73
C PRO A 289 -11.60 8.81 16.06
N VAL A 290 -12.63 9.66 16.02
CA VAL A 290 -13.34 10.14 17.21
C VAL A 290 -14.40 9.13 17.67
N ARG A 291 -15.18 8.58 16.73
CA ARG A 291 -16.21 7.56 17.03
C ARG A 291 -15.60 6.20 17.39
N PHE A 292 -14.44 5.89 16.81
CA PHE A 292 -13.69 4.67 17.02
C PHE A 292 -12.28 5.02 17.52
N PRO A 293 -12.10 5.33 18.81
CA PRO A 293 -10.87 5.92 19.34
C PRO A 293 -9.65 5.00 19.29
N GLU A 294 -9.85 3.67 19.25
CA GLU A 294 -8.76 2.69 19.18
C GLU A 294 -8.43 2.26 17.72
N ILE A 295 -9.12 2.85 16.72
CA ILE A 295 -8.85 2.55 15.32
C ILE A 295 -7.43 2.99 14.93
N LYS A 296 -6.76 2.17 14.13
CA LYS A 296 -5.38 2.42 13.67
C LYS A 296 -5.36 2.63 12.17
N ILE A 297 -4.79 3.73 11.73
CA ILE A 297 -4.74 4.16 10.33
C ILE A 297 -3.28 4.33 9.93
N CYS A 298 -2.83 3.57 8.94
CA CYS A 298 -1.49 3.65 8.36
C CYS A 298 -1.59 4.26 6.96
N LEU A 299 -0.80 5.29 6.69
CA LEU A 299 -0.72 5.95 5.38
C LEU A 299 0.53 5.45 4.65
N SER A 300 0.32 4.67 3.59
CA SER A 300 1.37 4.07 2.77
C SER A 300 1.66 4.89 1.52
N GLU A 301 2.92 4.89 1.09
CA GLU A 301 3.45 5.64 -0.07
C GLU A 301 3.11 7.15 0.01
N GLY A 302 3.09 7.67 1.23
CA GLY A 302 2.65 9.04 1.49
C GLY A 302 3.75 9.99 1.93
N GLY A 303 4.92 9.47 2.30
CA GLY A 303 5.98 10.24 2.91
C GLY A 303 5.56 10.93 4.21
N ILE A 304 6.51 11.54 4.91
CA ILE A 304 6.29 12.19 6.21
C ILE A 304 6.60 13.70 6.23
N GLY A 305 7.17 14.24 5.15
CA GLY A 305 7.64 15.63 5.11
C GLY A 305 6.55 16.69 5.34
N TRP A 306 5.31 16.37 5.02
CA TRP A 306 4.15 17.28 5.18
C TRP A 306 3.52 17.22 6.58
N VAL A 307 3.76 16.17 7.37
CA VAL A 307 3.00 15.88 8.61
C VAL A 307 3.18 16.97 9.66
N ALA A 308 4.42 17.37 9.95
CA ALA A 308 4.68 18.40 10.95
C ALA A 308 4.01 19.74 10.59
N GLY A 309 4.05 20.13 9.31
CA GLY A 309 3.37 21.34 8.84
C GLY A 309 1.85 21.25 8.91
N LEU A 310 1.28 20.06 8.64
CA LEU A 310 -0.15 19.82 8.80
C LEU A 310 -0.58 19.95 10.27
N LEU A 311 0.18 19.35 11.20
CA LEU A 311 -0.10 19.45 12.65
C LEU A 311 -0.14 20.91 13.12
N ASP A 312 0.80 21.75 12.67
CA ASP A 312 0.79 23.19 12.96
C ASP A 312 -0.43 23.88 12.34
N ARG A 313 -0.84 23.47 11.14
CA ARG A 313 -2.03 24.01 10.47
C ARG A 313 -3.33 23.61 11.17
N LEU A 314 -3.44 22.40 11.69
CA LEU A 314 -4.57 21.95 12.50
C LEU A 314 -4.75 22.83 13.75
N ASP A 315 -3.65 23.09 14.48
CA ASP A 315 -3.67 23.98 15.65
C ASP A 315 -4.09 25.41 15.29
N HIS A 316 -3.58 25.91 14.18
CA HIS A 316 -3.94 27.25 13.70
C HIS A 316 -5.43 27.34 13.36
N VAL A 317 -5.97 26.38 12.62
CA VAL A 317 -7.41 26.36 12.24
C VAL A 317 -8.27 26.22 13.49
N THR A 318 -7.95 25.34 14.41
CA THR A 318 -8.67 25.17 15.68
C THR A 318 -8.73 26.49 16.47
N ARG A 319 -7.63 27.24 16.50
CA ARG A 319 -7.55 28.49 17.27
C ARG A 319 -8.28 29.67 16.63
N TYR A 320 -8.20 29.79 15.31
CA TYR A 320 -8.62 31.02 14.63
C TYR A 320 -9.86 30.89 13.74
N HIS A 321 -10.31 29.66 13.44
CA HIS A 321 -11.42 29.39 12.54
C HIS A 321 -12.63 28.78 13.26
N ALA A 322 -12.92 29.26 14.47
CA ALA A 322 -14.04 28.79 15.30
C ALA A 322 -15.42 28.84 14.61
N ILE A 323 -15.54 29.64 13.54
CA ILE A 323 -16.81 29.76 12.78
C ILE A 323 -17.23 28.45 12.09
N PHE A 324 -16.32 27.49 11.89
CA PHE A 324 -16.67 26.22 11.24
C PHE A 324 -17.38 25.24 12.17
N GLY A 325 -17.12 25.29 13.48
CA GLY A 325 -17.82 24.51 14.51
C GLY A 325 -17.72 22.99 14.40
N THR A 326 -17.01 22.48 13.38
CA THR A 326 -16.99 21.03 13.07
C THR A 326 -16.38 20.21 14.20
N TRP A 327 -15.52 20.81 15.03
CA TRP A 327 -14.78 20.12 16.09
C TRP A 327 -15.21 20.50 17.51
N ASP A 328 -16.24 21.36 17.67
CA ASP A 328 -16.66 21.93 18.97
C ASP A 328 -17.15 20.88 19.99
N ASP A 329 -17.64 19.75 19.51
CA ASP A 329 -18.15 18.63 20.31
C ASP A 329 -17.08 17.58 20.65
N VAL A 330 -15.82 17.76 20.22
CA VAL A 330 -14.73 16.79 20.40
C VAL A 330 -13.77 17.28 21.49
N PRO A 331 -13.57 16.51 22.59
CA PRO A 331 -12.70 16.93 23.70
C PRO A 331 -11.21 17.02 23.34
N LEU A 332 -10.72 16.13 22.46
CA LEU A 332 -9.34 16.14 21.97
C LEU A 332 -9.20 17.08 20.78
N SER A 333 -8.06 17.74 20.64
CA SER A 333 -7.79 18.53 19.44
C SER A 333 -7.65 17.65 18.19
N PRO A 334 -7.84 18.19 16.97
CA PRO A 334 -7.55 17.45 15.73
C PRO A 334 -6.12 16.92 15.69
N ARG A 335 -5.14 17.68 16.20
CA ARG A 335 -3.74 17.24 16.35
C ARG A 335 -3.64 15.99 17.22
N ASP A 336 -4.25 16.02 18.42
CA ASP A 336 -4.14 14.91 19.38
C ASP A 336 -4.80 13.64 18.82
N VAL A 337 -5.92 13.76 18.11
CA VAL A 337 -6.57 12.64 17.42
C VAL A 337 -5.69 12.10 16.30
N MET A 338 -5.08 12.97 15.50
CA MET A 338 -4.16 12.54 14.45
C MET A 338 -2.96 11.80 15.04
N GLN A 339 -2.31 12.36 16.05
CA GLN A 339 -1.16 11.73 16.71
C GLN A 339 -1.51 10.45 17.49
N ARG A 340 -2.77 10.21 17.84
CA ARG A 340 -3.23 8.96 18.47
C ARG A 340 -3.49 7.85 17.45
N ASN A 341 -4.06 8.19 16.30
CA ASN A 341 -4.66 7.20 15.41
C ASN A 341 -3.93 6.97 14.09
N PHE A 342 -2.97 7.85 13.72
CA PHE A 342 -2.32 7.77 12.40
C PHE A 342 -0.85 7.38 12.50
N TRP A 343 -0.43 6.47 11.66
CA TRP A 343 0.96 6.07 11.40
C TRP A 343 1.34 6.43 9.97
N PHE A 344 2.61 6.72 9.75
CA PHE A 344 3.13 7.27 8.50
C PHE A 344 4.31 6.45 8.02
N CYS A 345 4.46 6.29 6.72
CA CYS A 345 5.56 5.56 6.11
C CYS A 345 6.56 6.52 5.47
N THR A 346 7.84 6.20 5.61
CA THR A 346 8.95 6.99 5.05
C THR A 346 9.82 6.11 4.15
N ILE A 347 10.22 6.66 3.01
CA ILE A 347 11.12 5.99 2.06
C ILE A 347 12.43 6.79 1.88
N ASP A 348 12.34 8.08 1.53
CA ASP A 348 13.46 9.00 1.35
C ASP A 348 13.03 10.43 1.77
N ASP A 349 12.88 10.64 3.08
CA ASP A 349 12.25 11.82 3.69
C ASP A 349 13.15 12.54 4.69
N HIS A 350 14.33 12.96 4.30
CA HIS A 350 15.29 13.64 5.18
C HIS A 350 14.65 14.78 5.99
N ALA A 351 13.90 15.68 5.32
CA ALA A 351 13.25 16.81 6.00
C ALA A 351 12.16 16.36 7.00
N GLY A 352 11.43 15.29 6.68
CA GLY A 352 10.43 14.72 7.56
C GLY A 352 11.06 14.07 8.79
N LEU A 353 12.13 13.33 8.61
CA LEU A 353 12.88 12.67 9.69
C LEU A 353 13.56 13.68 10.64
N GLU A 354 13.99 14.85 10.13
CA GLU A 354 14.44 15.97 11.00
C GLU A 354 13.32 16.49 11.92
N GLN A 355 12.06 16.34 11.52
CA GLN A 355 10.88 16.75 12.29
C GLN A 355 10.23 15.59 13.06
N ARG A 356 10.86 14.43 13.18
CA ARG A 356 10.30 13.20 13.77
C ARG A 356 9.70 13.37 15.15
N HIS A 357 10.30 14.23 16.01
CA HIS A 357 9.77 14.50 17.35
C HIS A 357 8.46 15.32 17.32
N ARG A 358 8.22 16.10 16.27
CA ARG A 358 6.96 16.83 16.09
C ARG A 358 5.85 15.92 15.50
N ILE A 359 6.25 14.97 14.67
CA ILE A 359 5.36 13.96 14.09
C ILE A 359 4.94 12.97 15.16
N GLY A 360 5.89 12.46 15.92
CA GLY A 360 5.83 11.35 16.85
C GLY A 360 6.71 10.22 16.32
N THR A 361 7.88 10.02 16.94
CA THR A 361 8.85 9.00 16.49
C THR A 361 8.26 7.58 16.52
N ASP A 362 7.31 7.33 17.40
CA ASP A 362 6.55 6.08 17.56
C ASP A 362 5.44 5.88 16.50
N HIS A 363 5.25 6.84 15.60
CA HIS A 363 4.28 6.78 14.51
C HIS A 363 4.92 6.75 13.11
N ILE A 364 6.25 6.64 13.02
CA ILE A 364 6.99 6.59 11.75
C ILE A 364 7.50 5.18 11.50
N MET A 365 7.30 4.66 10.29
CA MET A 365 7.74 3.34 9.84
C MET A 365 8.44 3.44 8.49
N VAL A 366 9.25 2.43 8.14
CA VAL A 366 9.98 2.37 6.87
C VAL A 366 9.16 1.62 5.82
N GLU A 367 9.25 2.08 4.58
CA GLU A 367 8.79 1.37 3.38
C GLU A 367 9.93 1.21 2.37
N SER A 368 9.90 0.14 1.57
CA SER A 368 10.88 -0.10 0.51
C SER A 368 10.29 -0.04 -0.88
N ASP A 369 8.97 -0.12 -0.98
CA ASP A 369 8.17 -0.07 -2.21
C ASP A 369 8.64 -1.06 -3.30
N TYR A 370 9.13 -2.24 -2.87
CA TYR A 370 9.48 -3.29 -3.83
C TYR A 370 8.20 -3.86 -4.49
N PRO A 371 8.10 -4.05 -5.82
CA PRO A 371 9.15 -3.94 -6.85
C PRO A 371 9.01 -2.69 -7.74
N HIS A 372 8.45 -1.62 -7.23
CA HIS A 372 8.12 -0.42 -7.98
C HIS A 372 9.33 0.43 -8.34
N GLN A 373 9.11 1.41 -9.22
CA GLN A 373 10.15 2.33 -9.68
C GLN A 373 10.68 3.22 -8.57
N ASP A 374 9.80 3.68 -7.68
CA ASP A 374 10.14 4.53 -6.53
C ASP A 374 10.82 3.73 -5.41
N GLY A 375 10.83 2.39 -5.53
CA GLY A 375 11.41 1.48 -4.56
C GLY A 375 12.92 1.63 -4.40
N THR A 376 13.36 1.34 -3.19
CA THR A 376 14.77 1.45 -2.77
C THR A 376 15.60 0.19 -3.01
N TRP A 377 15.01 -0.91 -3.51
CA TRP A 377 15.72 -2.15 -3.81
C TRP A 377 16.79 -1.94 -4.89
N PRO A 378 18.04 -2.46 -4.77
CA PRO A 378 18.53 -3.35 -3.72
C PRO A 378 19.24 -2.65 -2.56
N ASP A 379 19.13 -1.34 -2.44
CA ASP A 379 19.97 -0.50 -1.58
C ASP A 379 19.21 0.01 -0.32
N THR A 380 18.09 -0.62 0.05
CA THR A 380 17.22 -0.16 1.16
C THR A 380 17.97 0.03 2.47
N GLN A 381 18.86 -0.91 2.84
CA GLN A 381 19.67 -0.76 4.07
C GLN A 381 20.54 0.50 4.05
N ALA A 382 21.23 0.74 2.95
CA ALA A 382 22.11 1.90 2.83
C ALA A 382 21.32 3.22 2.82
N ILE A 383 20.18 3.25 2.11
CA ILE A 383 19.32 4.43 2.02
C ILE A 383 18.72 4.77 3.39
N VAL A 384 18.12 3.78 4.06
CA VAL A 384 17.56 3.98 5.40
C VAL A 384 18.65 4.38 6.39
N TRP A 385 19.79 3.69 6.39
CA TRP A 385 20.89 3.99 7.30
C TRP A 385 21.46 5.40 7.10
N SER A 386 21.52 5.88 5.86
CA SER A 386 21.98 7.25 5.56
C SER A 386 21.08 8.33 6.18
N GLN A 387 19.81 8.00 6.44
CA GLN A 387 18.82 8.94 6.98
C GLN A 387 18.71 8.87 8.51
N ILE A 388 18.80 7.67 9.09
CA ILE A 388 18.54 7.47 10.53
C ILE A 388 19.77 7.03 11.34
N GLY A 389 20.87 6.67 10.70
CA GLY A 389 22.04 6.06 11.36
C GLY A 389 22.73 6.93 12.42
N GLU A 390 22.50 8.24 12.40
CA GLU A 390 23.00 9.18 13.40
C GLU A 390 22.01 9.47 14.55
N PHE A 391 20.82 8.86 14.50
CA PHE A 391 19.81 9.05 15.56
C PHE A 391 20.16 8.21 16.81
N PRO A 392 19.54 8.52 17.97
CA PRO A 392 19.64 7.67 19.14
C PRO A 392 19.23 6.22 18.82
N PRO A 393 19.92 5.19 19.33
CA PRO A 393 19.64 3.79 19.01
C PRO A 393 18.18 3.38 19.19
N GLU A 394 17.51 3.88 20.23
CA GLU A 394 16.09 3.61 20.46
C GLU A 394 15.19 4.17 19.37
N GLU A 395 15.50 5.35 18.80
CA GLU A 395 14.75 5.94 17.70
C GLU A 395 15.00 5.20 16.39
N ILE A 396 16.24 4.74 16.15
CA ILE A 396 16.59 3.89 15.01
C ILE A 396 15.73 2.62 15.03
N GLU A 397 15.73 1.89 16.17
CA GLU A 397 14.93 0.67 16.30
C GLU A 397 13.43 0.93 16.17
N ARG A 398 12.92 2.03 16.73
CA ARG A 398 11.53 2.43 16.61
C ARG A 398 11.12 2.56 15.15
N ILE A 399 11.84 3.38 14.39
CA ILE A 399 11.52 3.69 12.99
C ILE A 399 11.75 2.47 12.09
N ALA A 400 12.86 1.75 12.29
CA ALA A 400 13.26 0.68 11.40
C ALA A 400 12.36 -0.58 11.49
N TRP A 401 11.88 -0.93 12.69
CA TRP A 401 11.11 -2.16 12.86
C TRP A 401 10.12 -2.18 14.01
N ARG A 402 10.42 -1.53 15.18
CA ARG A 402 9.63 -1.74 16.40
C ARG A 402 8.21 -1.20 16.26
N ASN A 403 8.03 -0.02 15.67
CA ASN A 403 6.71 0.55 15.43
C ASN A 403 5.86 -0.35 14.55
N ALA A 404 6.43 -0.90 13.47
CA ALA A 404 5.74 -1.84 12.58
C ALA A 404 5.40 -3.15 13.31
N ALA A 405 6.36 -3.72 14.07
CA ALA A 405 6.16 -4.93 14.84
C ALA A 405 5.02 -4.80 15.87
N GLU A 406 4.97 -3.67 16.59
CA GLU A 406 3.93 -3.38 17.57
C GLU A 406 2.57 -3.11 16.89
N LEU A 407 2.54 -2.26 15.86
CA LEU A 407 1.31 -1.88 15.15
C LEU A 407 0.62 -3.09 14.53
N PHE A 408 1.37 -3.89 13.77
CA PHE A 408 0.85 -5.05 13.03
C PHE A 408 0.89 -6.36 13.82
N ARG A 409 1.33 -6.32 15.09
CA ARG A 409 1.48 -7.52 15.94
C ARG A 409 2.34 -8.60 15.26
N HIS A 410 3.40 -8.18 14.59
CA HIS A 410 4.33 -9.04 13.87
C HIS A 410 5.64 -9.19 14.66
N PRO A 411 5.84 -10.28 15.41
CA PRO A 411 6.98 -10.39 16.32
C PRO A 411 8.30 -10.53 15.56
N VAL A 412 9.31 -9.79 16.00
CA VAL A 412 10.69 -9.96 15.53
C VAL A 412 11.40 -10.92 16.49
N PRO A 413 12.05 -11.98 16.00
CA PRO A 413 12.84 -12.91 16.82
C PRO A 413 13.88 -12.17 17.68
N PRO A 414 14.14 -12.60 18.93
CA PRO A 414 15.06 -11.91 19.84
C PRO A 414 16.49 -11.76 19.33
N ASP A 415 16.99 -12.74 18.59
CA ASP A 415 18.31 -12.71 17.95
C ASP A 415 18.40 -11.61 16.89
N LEU A 416 17.36 -11.43 16.08
CA LEU A 416 17.28 -10.36 15.08
C LEU A 416 17.12 -8.96 15.67
N GLN A 417 16.60 -8.84 16.88
CA GLN A 417 16.52 -7.55 17.57
C GLN A 417 17.91 -7.02 17.98
N SER A 418 18.86 -7.93 18.19
CA SER A 418 20.21 -7.60 18.63
C SER A 418 21.29 -7.74 17.55
N ASP A 419 21.03 -8.56 16.55
CA ASP A 419 21.93 -8.84 15.43
C ASP A 419 21.12 -8.93 14.13
N PRO A 420 21.13 -7.89 13.28
CA PRO A 420 20.39 -7.89 12.04
C PRO A 420 20.87 -8.94 11.02
N ASP A 421 22.03 -9.55 11.22
CA ASP A 421 22.58 -10.62 10.39
C ASP A 421 22.19 -12.04 10.86
N ALA A 422 21.41 -12.17 11.94
CA ALA A 422 20.96 -13.47 12.48
C ALA A 422 19.89 -14.19 11.60
N VAL A 423 19.62 -13.74 10.37
CA VAL A 423 18.64 -14.33 9.41
C VAL A 423 19.24 -15.49 8.63
#